data_2df39318b86da456f31d9ea81d5c7166
#
_entry.id   2df39318b86da456f31d9ea81d5c7166
#
_cell.length_a   1.000
_cell.length_b   1.000
_cell.length_c   1.000
_cell.angle_alpha   90.00
_cell.angle_beta   90.00
_cell.angle_gamma   90.00
#
_symmetry.space_group_name_H-M   'P 1'
#
loop_
_entity.id
_entity.type
_entity.pdbx_description
1 polymer ?
#
loop_
_entity_poly.entity_id
_entity_poly.type
_entity_poly.pdbx_seq_one_letter_code
_entity_poly.pdbx_strand_id
1 'polypeptide(L)'
;MTKRFSTPDISDKYSDSLAINIQFRSFGKKEYFCGQVKTAQCPEDNSKVKEILSQDGSGQVLLVDGNGSSKVALLGDMIAKQAIENSWEGVIINGCVRDVEILKVLSLGIFAIGSCPVR
;
A
#
# COMPACT_ATOMS: atom_id res chain seq x y z
N MET A 1 16.50 2.56 -13.60
CA MET A 1 16.89 2.18 -12.24
C MET A 1 16.30 3.15 -11.25
N THR A 2 15.64 2.63 -10.23
CA THR A 2 15.02 3.47 -9.22
C THR A 2 16.09 3.99 -8.26
N LYS A 3 16.18 5.29 -8.12
CA LYS A 3 17.08 5.92 -7.16
C LYS A 3 16.50 5.75 -5.75
N ARG A 4 17.34 5.21 -4.85
CA ARG A 4 16.95 5.12 -3.44
C ARG A 4 16.96 6.50 -2.81
N PHE A 5 16.06 6.68 -1.86
CA PHE A 5 15.95 7.89 -1.07
C PHE A 5 15.79 7.52 0.41
N SER A 6 16.14 8.44 1.28
CA SER A 6 15.98 8.29 2.72
C SER A 6 14.84 9.21 3.18
N THR A 7 13.87 8.66 3.88
CA THR A 7 12.76 9.47 4.40
C THR A 7 13.22 10.50 5.43
N PRO A 8 14.18 10.19 6.32
CA PRO A 8 14.73 11.23 7.19
C PRO A 8 15.35 12.40 6.43
N ASP A 9 16.09 12.13 5.36
CA ASP A 9 16.70 13.18 4.55
C ASP A 9 15.64 14.05 3.87
N ILE A 10 14.55 13.43 3.40
CA ILE A 10 13.43 14.16 2.81
C ILE A 10 12.79 15.08 3.86
N SER A 11 12.54 14.55 5.04
CA SER A 11 11.95 15.32 6.13
C SER A 11 12.82 16.52 6.52
N ASP A 12 14.14 16.31 6.57
CA ASP A 12 15.08 17.36 6.93
C ASP A 12 15.20 18.43 5.84
N LYS A 13 15.18 18.02 4.58
CA LYS A 13 15.34 18.92 3.45
C LYS A 13 14.08 19.72 3.14
N TYR A 14 12.93 19.11 3.30
CA TYR A 14 11.63 19.72 2.95
C TYR A 14 10.80 19.90 4.22
N SER A 15 10.88 21.08 4.81
CA SER A 15 10.25 21.37 6.11
C SER A 15 8.72 21.29 6.07
N ASP A 16 8.12 21.39 4.87
CA ASP A 16 6.67 21.28 4.69
C ASP A 16 6.19 19.86 4.38
N SER A 17 7.12 18.90 4.35
CA SER A 17 6.74 17.50 4.15
C SER A 17 5.95 16.98 5.36
N LEU A 18 5.01 16.08 5.10
CA LEU A 18 4.16 15.48 6.13
C LEU A 18 4.51 14.00 6.29
N ALA A 19 4.70 13.58 7.54
CA ALA A 19 4.86 12.18 7.87
C ALA A 19 3.51 11.61 8.31
N ILE A 20 3.13 10.45 7.77
CA ILE A 20 1.91 9.78 8.21
C ILE A 20 2.14 9.26 9.63
N ASN A 21 1.28 9.66 10.56
CA ASN A 21 1.42 9.30 11.98
C ASN A 21 0.78 7.94 12.27
N ILE A 22 1.19 6.92 11.53
CA ILE A 22 0.72 5.55 11.68
C ILE A 22 1.94 4.64 11.52
N GLN A 23 2.06 3.63 12.36
CA GLN A 23 3.14 2.67 12.27
C GLN A 23 2.77 1.54 11.31
N PHE A 24 3.35 1.60 10.11
CA PHE A 24 3.12 0.58 9.09
C PHE A 24 4.17 -0.51 9.16
N ARG A 25 3.78 -1.71 8.74
CA ARG A 25 4.68 -2.84 8.49
C ARG A 25 4.74 -3.10 7.00
N SER A 26 5.90 -3.54 6.51
CA SER A 26 6.08 -3.89 5.10
C SER A 26 5.69 -5.35 4.88
N PHE A 27 4.80 -5.58 3.93
CA PHE A 27 4.33 -6.92 3.58
C PHE A 27 4.70 -7.33 2.16
N GLY A 28 5.09 -6.40 1.30
CA GLY A 28 5.50 -6.69 -0.06
C GLY A 28 7.00 -6.83 -0.19
N LYS A 29 7.46 -7.30 -1.35
CA LYS A 29 8.89 -7.45 -1.62
C LYS A 29 9.59 -6.10 -1.76
N LYS A 30 8.92 -5.09 -2.31
CA LYS A 30 9.48 -3.74 -2.45
C LYS A 30 9.34 -2.99 -1.14
N GLU A 31 10.47 -2.63 -0.55
CA GLU A 31 10.48 -1.85 0.70
C GLU A 31 10.67 -0.36 0.44
N TYR A 32 11.07 0.02 -0.77
CA TYR A 32 11.29 1.40 -1.19
C TYR A 32 10.42 1.67 -2.41
N PHE A 33 9.55 2.64 -2.32
CA PHE A 33 8.71 3.06 -3.43
C PHE A 33 8.24 4.48 -3.22
N CYS A 34 7.90 5.13 -4.30
CA CYS A 34 7.32 6.48 -4.27
C CYS A 34 6.49 6.68 -5.52
N GLY A 35 5.64 7.69 -5.49
CA GLY A 35 4.79 8.02 -6.60
C GLY A 35 3.78 9.07 -6.21
N GLN A 36 2.97 9.46 -7.19
CA GLN A 36 1.86 10.34 -6.94
C GLN A 36 0.79 9.60 -6.14
N VAL A 37 0.33 10.20 -5.06
CA VAL A 37 -0.61 9.56 -4.14
C VAL A 37 -2.04 9.69 -4.66
N LYS A 38 -2.73 8.54 -4.72
CA LYS A 38 -4.17 8.48 -4.92
C LYS A 38 -4.78 7.95 -3.63
N THR A 39 -5.81 8.60 -3.12
CA THR A 39 -6.43 8.24 -1.84
C THR A 39 -7.79 7.59 -2.02
N ALA A 40 -8.17 6.74 -1.07
CA ALA A 40 -9.48 6.11 -1.03
C ALA A 40 -9.88 5.80 0.40
N GLN A 41 -11.16 5.92 0.72
CA GLN A 41 -11.73 5.43 1.97
C GLN A 41 -12.46 4.12 1.70
N CYS A 42 -12.07 3.06 2.39
CA CYS A 42 -12.61 1.72 2.17
C CYS A 42 -12.82 1.01 3.52
N PRO A 43 -13.77 1.47 4.35
CA PRO A 43 -14.00 0.82 5.65
C PRO A 43 -14.57 -0.58 5.44
N GLU A 44 -13.78 -1.59 5.80
CA GLU A 44 -14.19 -3.01 5.80
C GLU A 44 -14.73 -3.54 4.47
N ASP A 45 -14.33 -2.93 3.33
CA ASP A 45 -14.77 -3.33 2.00
C ASP A 45 -13.63 -3.23 1.01
N ASN A 46 -13.20 -4.38 0.51
CA ASN A 46 -12.08 -4.44 -0.44
C ASN A 46 -12.51 -4.23 -1.90
N SER A 47 -13.81 -4.11 -2.19
CA SER A 47 -14.29 -3.97 -3.57
C SER A 47 -13.79 -2.68 -4.22
N LYS A 48 -13.74 -1.59 -3.45
CA LYS A 48 -13.24 -0.30 -3.94
C LYS A 48 -11.73 -0.34 -4.18
N VAL A 49 -11.00 -1.03 -3.31
CA VAL A 49 -9.56 -1.23 -3.49
C VAL A 49 -9.30 -2.00 -4.79
N LYS A 50 -10.06 -3.08 -5.01
CA LYS A 50 -9.97 -3.88 -6.22
C LYS A 50 -10.28 -3.05 -7.46
N GLU A 51 -11.33 -2.24 -7.41
CA GLU A 51 -11.74 -1.38 -8.52
C GLU A 51 -10.63 -0.39 -8.90
N ILE A 52 -10.06 0.28 -7.91
CA ILE A 52 -9.01 1.28 -8.17
C ILE A 52 -7.75 0.62 -8.70
N LEU A 53 -7.32 -0.50 -8.13
CA LEU A 53 -6.12 -1.19 -8.55
C LEU A 53 -6.28 -1.91 -9.90
N SER A 54 -7.51 -2.00 -10.42
CA SER A 54 -7.76 -2.50 -11.77
C SER A 54 -7.48 -1.45 -12.85
N GLN A 55 -7.27 -0.20 -12.47
CA GLN A 55 -6.95 0.90 -13.37
C GLN A 55 -5.44 1.06 -13.50
N ASP A 56 -4.99 1.79 -14.54
CA ASP A 56 -3.57 2.08 -14.70
C ASP A 56 -3.05 2.89 -13.51
N GLY A 57 -2.03 2.34 -12.86
CA GLY A 57 -1.40 2.96 -11.69
C GLY A 57 0.02 3.42 -11.92
N SER A 58 0.44 3.59 -13.18
CA SER A 58 1.80 3.98 -13.52
C SER A 58 2.23 5.24 -12.77
N GLY A 59 3.30 5.14 -12.00
CA GLY A 59 3.83 6.25 -11.21
C GLY A 59 2.98 6.63 -10.00
N GLN A 60 2.02 5.79 -9.59
CA GLN A 60 1.10 6.10 -8.49
C GLN A 60 1.22 5.13 -7.33
N VAL A 61 0.95 5.66 -6.15
CA VAL A 61 0.81 4.90 -4.89
C VAL A 61 -0.63 5.07 -4.41
N LEU A 62 -1.30 3.97 -4.09
CA LEU A 62 -2.65 4.04 -3.52
C LEU A 62 -2.54 4.07 -1.99
N LEU A 63 -3.14 5.10 -1.41
CA LEU A 63 -3.25 5.25 0.05
C LEU A 63 -4.70 5.00 0.44
N VAL A 64 -4.93 3.92 1.18
CA VAL A 64 -6.27 3.46 1.57
C VAL A 64 -6.49 3.72 3.04
N ASP A 65 -7.56 4.44 3.36
CA ASP A 65 -8.01 4.55 4.74
C ASP A 65 -9.07 3.48 5.01
N GLY A 66 -8.65 2.41 5.66
CA GLY A 66 -9.52 1.32 6.11
C GLY A 66 -10.03 1.52 7.53
N ASN A 67 -9.90 2.74 8.05
CA ASN A 67 -10.34 3.10 9.38
C ASN A 67 -9.65 2.31 10.49
N GLY A 68 -8.46 1.76 10.21
CA GLY A 68 -7.69 0.98 11.18
C GLY A 68 -8.33 -0.34 11.55
N SER A 69 -9.31 -0.82 10.79
CA SER A 69 -10.03 -2.04 11.12
C SER A 69 -9.15 -3.27 10.98
N SER A 70 -9.22 -4.16 11.98
CA SER A 70 -8.60 -5.48 11.93
C SER A 70 -9.62 -6.60 11.69
N LYS A 71 -10.86 -6.25 11.38
CA LYS A 71 -11.93 -7.24 11.20
C LYS A 71 -11.87 -7.95 9.86
N VAL A 72 -11.42 -7.25 8.81
CA VAL A 72 -11.31 -7.80 7.46
C VAL A 72 -10.03 -7.34 6.82
N ALA A 73 -9.55 -8.11 5.84
CA ALA A 73 -8.41 -7.72 5.02
C ALA A 73 -8.89 -6.95 3.80
N LEU A 74 -8.19 -5.86 3.48
CA LEU A 74 -8.53 -5.03 2.33
C LEU A 74 -7.71 -5.38 1.09
N LEU A 75 -6.66 -6.18 1.24
CA LEU A 75 -5.79 -6.60 0.15
C LEU A 75 -5.33 -8.03 0.40
N GLY A 76 -5.40 -8.86 -0.64
CA GLY A 76 -4.83 -10.19 -0.66
C GLY A 76 -4.01 -10.38 -1.92
N ASP A 77 -3.62 -11.63 -2.21
CA ASP A 77 -2.72 -11.94 -3.32
C ASP A 77 -3.31 -11.60 -4.69
N MET A 78 -4.60 -11.85 -4.90
CA MET A 78 -5.25 -11.61 -6.20
C MET A 78 -5.25 -10.13 -6.56
N ILE A 79 -5.64 -9.29 -5.61
CA ILE A 79 -5.69 -7.84 -5.82
C ILE A 79 -4.26 -7.28 -5.95
N ALA A 80 -3.31 -7.79 -5.17
CA ALA A 80 -1.92 -7.37 -5.26
C ALA A 80 -1.31 -7.71 -6.62
N LYS A 81 -1.56 -8.89 -7.15
CA LYS A 81 -1.10 -9.27 -8.50
C LYS A 81 -1.69 -8.37 -9.56
N GLN A 82 -2.96 -8.01 -9.42
CA GLN A 82 -3.63 -7.08 -10.33
C GLN A 82 -2.96 -5.69 -10.28
N ALA A 83 -2.58 -5.22 -9.09
CA ALA A 83 -1.86 -3.96 -8.96
C ALA A 83 -0.52 -3.98 -9.71
N ILE A 84 0.21 -5.09 -9.63
CA ILE A 84 1.47 -5.26 -10.35
C ILE A 84 1.23 -5.20 -11.87
N GLU A 85 0.21 -5.90 -12.36
CA GLU A 85 -0.13 -5.90 -13.78
C GLU A 85 -0.48 -4.52 -14.30
N ASN A 86 -1.06 -3.68 -13.44
CA ASN A 86 -1.47 -2.32 -13.79
C ASN A 86 -0.44 -1.26 -13.40
N SER A 87 0.78 -1.68 -13.11
CA SER A 87 1.96 -0.82 -12.93
C SER A 87 1.93 0.09 -11.69
N TRP A 88 1.16 -0.27 -10.67
CA TRP A 88 1.16 0.47 -9.41
C TRP A 88 2.52 0.37 -8.72
N GLU A 89 2.99 1.49 -8.16
CA GLU A 89 4.26 1.53 -7.44
C GLU A 89 4.13 0.91 -6.04
N GLY A 90 3.01 1.11 -5.39
CA GLY A 90 2.78 0.58 -4.07
C GLY A 90 1.38 0.86 -3.56
N VAL A 91 1.05 0.22 -2.45
CA VAL A 91 -0.24 0.36 -1.75
C VAL A 91 0.05 0.52 -0.27
N ILE A 92 -0.52 1.54 0.33
CA ILE A 92 -0.40 1.81 1.77
C ILE A 92 -1.81 1.76 2.36
N ILE A 93 -2.01 0.92 3.37
CA ILE A 93 -3.34 0.64 3.90
C ILE A 93 -3.38 0.88 5.40
N ASN A 94 -4.22 1.81 5.83
CA ASN A 94 -4.60 1.93 7.23
C ASN A 94 -5.66 0.86 7.52
N GLY A 95 -5.22 -0.37 7.62
CA GLY A 95 -6.03 -1.56 7.76
C GLY A 95 -5.17 -2.80 7.57
N CYS A 96 -5.80 -3.94 7.34
CA CYS A 96 -5.10 -5.22 7.29
C CYS A 96 -5.04 -5.80 5.88
N VAL A 97 -4.06 -6.69 5.70
CA VAL A 97 -3.88 -7.51 4.50
C VAL A 97 -3.99 -8.98 4.88
N ARG A 98 -4.09 -9.86 3.88
CA ARG A 98 -4.00 -11.31 4.09
C ARG A 98 -3.03 -11.91 3.07
N ASP A 99 -2.87 -13.23 3.09
CA ASP A 99 -1.95 -13.95 2.19
C ASP A 99 -0.51 -13.47 2.32
N VAL A 100 -0.09 -13.20 3.54
CA VAL A 100 1.21 -12.59 3.84
C VAL A 100 2.37 -13.36 3.23
N GLU A 101 2.30 -14.71 3.24
CA GLU A 101 3.34 -15.57 2.67
C GLU A 101 3.50 -15.33 1.16
N ILE A 102 2.41 -15.02 0.47
CA ILE A 102 2.45 -14.75 -0.96
C ILE A 102 2.86 -13.30 -1.21
N LEU A 103 2.31 -12.37 -0.44
CA LEU A 103 2.59 -10.94 -0.64
C LEU A 103 4.09 -10.63 -0.54
N LYS A 104 4.80 -11.27 0.36
CA LYS A 104 6.22 -10.97 0.60
C LYS A 104 7.12 -11.27 -0.58
N VAL A 105 6.68 -12.09 -1.53
CA VAL A 105 7.46 -12.40 -2.74
C VAL A 105 6.98 -11.63 -3.98
N LEU A 106 5.90 -10.85 -3.85
CA LEU A 106 5.38 -10.05 -4.95
C LEU A 106 6.11 -8.72 -5.07
N SER A 107 6.47 -8.36 -6.31
CA SER A 107 7.22 -7.14 -6.61
C SER A 107 6.32 -5.91 -6.55
N LEU A 108 5.85 -5.59 -5.36
CA LEU A 108 4.96 -4.47 -5.06
C LEU A 108 5.30 -3.94 -3.68
N GLY A 109 5.26 -2.63 -3.50
CA GLY A 109 5.31 -2.04 -2.17
C GLY A 109 3.96 -2.22 -1.48
N ILE A 110 3.95 -2.81 -0.29
CA ILE A 110 2.72 -3.01 0.48
C ILE A 110 3.00 -2.67 1.93
N PHE A 111 2.39 -1.60 2.42
CA PHE A 111 2.46 -1.21 3.82
C PHE A 111 1.06 -1.31 4.42
N ALA A 112 0.96 -1.91 5.58
CA ALA A 112 -0.30 -2.07 6.30
C ALA A 112 -0.03 -2.12 7.80
N ILE A 113 -1.09 -2.02 8.60
CA ILE A 113 -0.93 -2.05 10.07
C ILE A 113 -0.90 -3.47 10.62
N GLY A 114 -1.38 -4.45 9.87
CA GLY A 114 -1.38 -5.83 10.32
C GLY A 114 -1.94 -6.78 9.30
N SER A 115 -2.21 -8.00 9.72
CA SER A 115 -2.82 -9.03 8.87
C SER A 115 -4.06 -9.61 9.52
N CYS A 116 -5.00 -10.07 8.67
CA CYS A 116 -6.25 -10.64 9.09
C CYS A 116 -6.70 -11.63 8.01
N PRO A 117 -7.11 -12.86 8.34
CA PRO A 117 -7.47 -13.84 7.32
C PRO A 117 -8.85 -13.62 6.70
N VAL A 118 -9.68 -12.78 7.27
CA VAL A 118 -11.06 -12.57 6.84
C VAL A 118 -11.12 -11.61 5.65
N ARG A 119 -11.78 -12.04 4.63
CA ARG A 119 -11.99 -11.22 3.44
C ARG A 119 -13.22 -10.33 3.59
#